data_0e0d16f1aee1ca2388dd19be3969471f
#
_entry.id   0e0d16f1aee1ca2388dd19be3969471f
#
_cell.length_a   1.000
_cell.length_b   1.000
_cell.length_c   1.000
_cell.angle_alpha   90.00
_cell.angle_beta   90.00
_cell.angle_gamma   90.00
#
_symmetry.space_group_name_H-M   'P 1'
#
loop_
_entity.id
_entity.type
_entity.pdbx_description
1 polymer ?
#
loop_
_entity_poly.entity_id
_entity_poly.type
_entity_poly.pdbx_seq_one_letter_code
_entity_poly.pdbx_strand_id
1 'polypeptide(L)'
;CKQLNINAIRTSHYPNDTRFLDLCDEFGLYVIDEANLETHGSWCTPGDIPTPETAIPGSKMEWEGACVDRVESMVRQDRNHASVLIWSLGNESYGGEVFRSMYRRSRELDPARPVHYEGVTWDREFDDASDIESRMYALPDAIEEYLRSAPKKPYLSCEYMHSMGNSVGGLQLYTALESYPEYGGGFMWDLVDQALYHEATAASGGEFLAYGGDFGERPCDWEFSCDGILFADRTPKPQAQAVKALYSPVTLTPSSDGIAVSAVALPAPASDLYIRARVLADGEVAWEETYEAVAAPGEESAVAVGWPSDLLADTQREIVLEAALVLASDTPWCEAGHVVSVGQTIHSRPEVADTAPAGGASFT
;
A
#
# COMPACT_ATOMS: atom_id res chain seq x y z
N CYS A 1 4.32 6.38 -6.71
CA CYS A 1 4.66 5.39 -5.67
C CYS A 1 5.73 5.93 -4.71
N LYS A 2 6.97 6.14 -5.14
CA LYS A 2 8.09 6.55 -4.26
C LYS A 2 7.80 7.79 -3.41
N GLN A 3 7.12 8.81 -3.96
CA GLN A 3 6.73 10.02 -3.23
C GLN A 3 5.71 9.76 -2.11
N LEU A 4 5.00 8.65 -2.17
CA LEU A 4 4.02 8.19 -1.18
C LEU A 4 4.56 7.05 -0.30
N ASN A 5 5.88 6.78 -0.34
CA ASN A 5 6.55 5.70 0.39
C ASN A 5 6.06 4.28 0.01
N ILE A 6 5.39 4.13 -1.13
CA ILE A 6 5.01 2.82 -1.67
C ILE A 6 6.27 2.16 -2.23
N ASN A 7 6.57 0.94 -1.78
CA ASN A 7 7.77 0.19 -2.14
C ASN A 7 7.50 -1.03 -3.03
N ALA A 8 6.24 -1.42 -3.20
CA ALA A 8 5.85 -2.60 -3.97
C ALA A 8 4.58 -2.37 -4.77
N ILE A 9 4.43 -3.10 -5.87
CA ILE A 9 3.27 -3.07 -6.77
C ILE A 9 2.89 -4.51 -7.09
N ARG A 10 1.58 -4.79 -7.14
CA ARG A 10 1.01 -6.00 -7.75
C ARG A 10 0.42 -5.60 -9.10
N THR A 11 0.78 -6.34 -10.16
CA THR A 11 0.29 -6.05 -11.52
C THR A 11 -1.12 -6.60 -11.75
N SER A 12 -2.07 -6.15 -10.92
CA SER A 12 -3.47 -6.59 -10.95
C SER A 12 -4.14 -6.30 -12.28
N HIS A 13 -4.69 -7.21 -13.01
CA HIS A 13 -4.74 -8.67 -12.87
C HIS A 13 -4.18 -9.28 -14.16
N TYR A 14 -3.04 -8.80 -14.62
CA TYR A 14 -2.34 -9.25 -15.84
C TYR A 14 -0.92 -8.67 -15.88
N PRO A 15 0.03 -9.31 -16.59
CA PRO A 15 1.35 -8.73 -16.81
C PRO A 15 1.26 -7.36 -17.47
N ASN A 16 1.98 -6.39 -16.94
CA ASN A 16 2.00 -5.04 -17.50
C ASN A 16 2.94 -4.94 -18.71
N ASP A 17 2.95 -3.79 -19.40
CA ASP A 17 3.95 -3.46 -20.41
C ASP A 17 5.37 -3.59 -19.81
N THR A 18 6.30 -4.19 -20.52
CA THR A 18 7.67 -4.41 -20.06
C THR A 18 8.39 -3.12 -19.66
N ARG A 19 8.05 -1.98 -20.28
CA ARG A 19 8.57 -0.66 -19.88
C ARG A 19 8.16 -0.26 -18.46
N PHE A 20 7.03 -0.77 -17.96
CA PHE A 20 6.63 -0.57 -16.58
C PHE A 20 7.56 -1.33 -15.63
N LEU A 21 7.95 -2.55 -15.98
CA LEU A 21 8.92 -3.33 -15.19
C LEU A 21 10.33 -2.72 -15.28
N ASP A 22 10.74 -2.19 -16.44
CA ASP A 22 11.99 -1.41 -16.57
C ASP A 22 12.00 -0.24 -15.58
N LEU A 23 10.89 0.49 -15.44
CA LEU A 23 10.76 1.58 -14.47
C LEU A 23 10.78 1.08 -13.02
N CYS A 24 10.17 -0.09 -12.75
CA CYS A 24 10.26 -0.70 -11.42
C CYS A 24 11.70 -1.08 -11.06
N ASP A 25 12.47 -1.62 -12.02
CA ASP A 25 13.90 -1.90 -11.85
C ASP A 25 14.69 -0.61 -11.59
N GLU A 26 14.45 0.46 -12.36
CA GLU A 26 15.14 1.74 -12.25
C GLU A 26 14.84 2.45 -10.92
N PHE A 27 13.56 2.50 -10.51
CA PHE A 27 13.14 3.21 -9.30
C PHE A 27 13.21 2.37 -8.02
N GLY A 28 13.53 1.08 -8.12
CA GLY A 28 13.61 0.16 -6.98
C GLY A 28 12.25 -0.08 -6.34
N LEU A 29 11.26 -0.47 -7.13
CA LEU A 29 9.96 -0.94 -6.69
C LEU A 29 9.92 -2.47 -6.79
N TYR A 30 9.46 -3.15 -5.76
CA TYR A 30 9.22 -4.59 -5.80
C TYR A 30 7.94 -4.89 -6.56
N VAL A 31 7.89 -6.03 -7.23
CA VAL A 31 6.74 -6.41 -8.05
C VAL A 31 6.27 -7.82 -7.71
N ILE A 32 4.96 -7.95 -7.51
CA ILE A 32 4.25 -9.22 -7.70
C ILE A 32 3.70 -9.17 -9.12
N ASP A 33 4.25 -9.99 -10.00
CA ASP A 33 3.80 -10.07 -11.38
C ASP A 33 2.74 -11.15 -11.52
N GLU A 34 1.58 -10.78 -12.09
CA GLU A 34 0.37 -11.59 -12.05
C GLU A 34 -0.07 -12.05 -13.43
N ALA A 35 -0.33 -13.35 -13.52
CA ALA A 35 -0.85 -13.97 -14.74
C ALA A 35 -2.27 -13.47 -15.02
N ASN A 36 -2.58 -13.28 -16.32
CA ASN A 36 -3.89 -12.88 -16.79
C ASN A 36 -4.91 -14.01 -16.62
N LEU A 37 -5.42 -14.15 -15.39
CA LEU A 37 -6.45 -15.11 -15.03
C LEU A 37 -7.37 -14.49 -13.97
N GLU A 38 -8.60 -14.19 -14.37
CA GLU A 38 -9.69 -13.66 -13.55
C GLU A 38 -10.98 -14.31 -13.98
N THR A 39 -11.66 -15.00 -13.08
CA THR A 39 -12.89 -15.74 -13.41
C THR A 39 -14.00 -15.60 -12.35
N HIS A 40 -13.91 -14.58 -11.52
CA HIS A 40 -14.84 -14.29 -10.43
C HIS A 40 -16.32 -14.36 -10.86
N GLY A 41 -16.65 -13.78 -12.01
CA GLY A 41 -18.02 -13.81 -12.56
C GLY A 41 -18.55 -15.21 -12.90
N SER A 42 -17.70 -16.25 -12.91
CA SER A 42 -18.12 -17.62 -13.21
C SER A 42 -18.62 -18.40 -11.97
N TRP A 43 -18.24 -17.96 -10.75
CA TRP A 43 -18.54 -18.65 -9.50
C TRP A 43 -19.16 -17.75 -8.42
N CYS A 44 -19.21 -16.46 -8.65
CA CYS A 44 -19.88 -15.49 -7.78
C CYS A 44 -21.16 -14.98 -8.44
N THR A 45 -22.30 -15.48 -8.01
CA THR A 45 -23.58 -14.81 -8.20
C THR A 45 -23.88 -14.02 -6.94
N PRO A 46 -24.40 -12.79 -7.00
CA PRO A 46 -24.70 -12.01 -5.79
C PRO A 46 -25.50 -12.79 -4.75
N GLY A 47 -24.89 -13.02 -3.60
CA GLY A 47 -25.49 -13.79 -2.51
C GLY A 47 -25.16 -15.29 -2.49
N ASP A 48 -24.47 -15.80 -3.50
CA ASP A 48 -24.06 -17.22 -3.54
C ASP A 48 -22.67 -17.41 -2.90
N ILE A 49 -22.47 -18.59 -2.34
CA ILE A 49 -21.15 -19.05 -1.88
C ILE A 49 -20.47 -19.75 -3.07
N PRO A 50 -19.20 -19.43 -3.38
CA PRO A 50 -18.46 -20.14 -4.43
C PRO A 50 -18.44 -21.65 -4.20
N THR A 51 -18.62 -22.42 -5.24
CA THR A 51 -18.53 -23.88 -5.18
C THR A 51 -17.57 -24.43 -6.23
N PRO A 52 -16.90 -25.59 -5.97
CA PRO A 52 -16.02 -26.22 -6.93
C PRO A 52 -16.73 -26.56 -8.27
N GLU A 53 -18.04 -26.83 -8.22
CA GLU A 53 -18.82 -27.22 -9.43
C GLU A 53 -18.98 -26.05 -10.41
N THR A 54 -19.15 -24.84 -9.90
CA THR A 54 -19.36 -23.65 -10.74
C THR A 54 -18.05 -22.96 -11.11
N ALA A 55 -17.01 -23.08 -10.27
CA ALA A 55 -15.73 -22.40 -10.44
C ALA A 55 -15.00 -22.80 -11.74
N ILE A 56 -14.40 -21.82 -12.41
CA ILE A 56 -13.52 -21.96 -13.56
C ILE A 56 -12.19 -21.24 -13.20
N PRO A 57 -11.01 -21.84 -13.47
CA PRO A 57 -10.79 -23.19 -13.96
C PRO A 57 -11.02 -24.27 -12.90
N GLY A 58 -10.78 -24.00 -11.61
CA GLY A 58 -10.89 -24.99 -10.54
C GLY A 58 -10.10 -26.26 -10.87
N SER A 59 -10.80 -27.42 -10.84
CA SER A 59 -10.24 -28.73 -11.24
C SER A 59 -10.70 -29.19 -12.63
N LYS A 60 -11.19 -28.28 -13.46
CA LYS A 60 -11.64 -28.57 -14.85
C LYS A 60 -10.44 -28.58 -15.80
N MET A 61 -9.84 -29.74 -15.99
CA MET A 61 -8.57 -29.93 -16.70
C MET A 61 -8.60 -29.52 -18.18
N GLU A 62 -9.78 -29.33 -18.78
CA GLU A 62 -9.92 -28.74 -20.12
C GLU A 62 -9.38 -27.30 -20.21
N TRP A 63 -9.26 -26.59 -19.08
CA TRP A 63 -8.68 -25.24 -18.99
C TRP A 63 -7.17 -25.24 -18.73
N GLU A 64 -6.58 -26.38 -18.32
CA GLU A 64 -5.18 -26.46 -17.87
C GLU A 64 -4.21 -25.85 -18.90
N GLY A 65 -4.34 -26.26 -20.16
CA GLY A 65 -3.44 -25.80 -21.23
C GLY A 65 -3.43 -24.27 -21.38
N ALA A 66 -4.60 -23.63 -21.34
CA ALA A 66 -4.73 -22.18 -21.47
C ALA A 66 -4.21 -21.44 -20.23
N CYS A 67 -4.44 -21.97 -19.03
CA CYS A 67 -3.99 -21.36 -17.79
C CYS A 67 -2.47 -21.50 -17.60
N VAL A 68 -1.92 -22.67 -17.89
CA VAL A 68 -0.46 -22.91 -17.85
C VAL A 68 0.28 -22.04 -18.87
N ASP A 69 -0.25 -21.87 -20.08
CA ASP A 69 0.33 -20.99 -21.10
C ASP A 69 0.44 -19.54 -20.64
N ARG A 70 -0.56 -19.02 -19.91
CA ARG A 70 -0.51 -17.64 -19.36
C ARG A 70 0.64 -17.45 -18.39
N VAL A 71 0.78 -18.36 -17.44
CA VAL A 71 1.90 -18.33 -16.46
C VAL A 71 3.24 -18.51 -17.16
N GLU A 72 3.34 -19.45 -18.09
CA GLU A 72 4.59 -19.69 -18.82
C GLU A 72 5.00 -18.46 -19.64
N SER A 73 4.04 -17.81 -20.30
CA SER A 73 4.28 -16.59 -21.08
C SER A 73 4.79 -15.46 -20.19
N MET A 74 4.13 -15.19 -19.05
CA MET A 74 4.54 -14.21 -18.05
C MET A 74 5.98 -14.47 -17.56
N VAL A 75 6.23 -15.66 -17.02
CA VAL A 75 7.54 -15.97 -16.44
C VAL A 75 8.65 -15.90 -17.51
N ARG A 76 8.41 -16.36 -18.74
CA ARG A 76 9.40 -16.29 -19.81
C ARG A 76 9.70 -14.86 -20.23
N GLN A 77 8.68 -14.00 -20.26
CA GLN A 77 8.83 -12.59 -20.62
C GLN A 77 9.59 -11.82 -19.53
N ASP A 78 9.18 -11.97 -18.26
CA ASP A 78 9.50 -10.99 -17.22
C ASP A 78 10.54 -11.46 -16.20
N ARG A 79 10.99 -12.72 -16.25
CA ARG A 79 11.97 -13.29 -15.30
C ARG A 79 13.33 -12.57 -15.19
N ASN A 80 13.68 -11.74 -16.17
CA ASN A 80 14.93 -10.99 -16.16
C ASN A 80 14.84 -9.64 -15.43
N HIS A 81 13.63 -9.23 -15.01
CA HIS A 81 13.44 -8.03 -14.19
C HIS A 81 13.80 -8.34 -12.74
N ALA A 82 14.74 -7.58 -12.19
CA ALA A 82 15.17 -7.73 -10.80
C ALA A 82 14.09 -7.28 -9.79
N SER A 83 13.21 -6.39 -10.21
CA SER A 83 12.07 -5.91 -9.43
C SER A 83 11.02 -6.99 -9.15
N VAL A 84 10.85 -7.97 -10.05
CA VAL A 84 9.90 -9.07 -9.87
C VAL A 84 10.41 -10.01 -8.79
N LEU A 85 9.71 -10.05 -7.65
CA LEU A 85 10.07 -10.90 -6.52
C LEU A 85 9.16 -12.12 -6.37
N ILE A 86 7.91 -12.03 -6.83
CA ILE A 86 6.87 -13.04 -6.62
C ILE A 86 6.10 -13.21 -7.93
N TRP A 87 5.80 -14.46 -8.29
CA TRP A 87 4.89 -14.80 -9.38
C TRP A 87 3.49 -15.06 -8.83
N SER A 88 2.46 -14.40 -9.36
CA SER A 88 1.08 -14.64 -8.99
C SER A 88 0.34 -15.42 -10.10
N LEU A 89 -0.43 -16.42 -9.70
CA LEU A 89 -1.12 -17.30 -10.64
C LEU A 89 -2.41 -16.69 -11.22
N GLY A 90 -2.85 -15.57 -10.66
CA GLY A 90 -4.08 -14.88 -11.09
C GLY A 90 -4.87 -14.35 -9.91
N ASN A 91 -6.10 -13.99 -10.16
CA ASN A 91 -7.02 -13.37 -9.22
C ASN A 91 -8.38 -14.06 -9.22
N GLU A 92 -9.03 -14.14 -8.06
CA GLU A 92 -10.43 -14.51 -7.81
C GLU A 92 -10.98 -15.62 -8.74
N SER A 93 -10.27 -16.75 -8.82
CA SER A 93 -10.61 -17.85 -9.72
C SER A 93 -10.77 -19.20 -9.02
N TYR A 94 -10.99 -19.20 -7.69
CA TYR A 94 -11.12 -20.38 -6.84
C TYR A 94 -9.89 -21.31 -6.90
N GLY A 95 -9.72 -22.21 -5.93
CA GLY A 95 -8.67 -23.22 -5.92
C GLY A 95 -9.00 -24.43 -6.82
N GLY A 96 -7.99 -25.24 -7.18
CA GLY A 96 -8.20 -26.45 -7.95
C GLY A 96 -6.91 -27.04 -8.55
N GLU A 97 -7.03 -28.21 -9.19
CA GLU A 97 -5.91 -28.93 -9.81
C GLU A 97 -5.22 -28.13 -10.90
N VAL A 98 -5.96 -27.26 -11.61
CA VAL A 98 -5.36 -26.39 -12.63
C VAL A 98 -4.33 -25.44 -11.99
N PHE A 99 -4.61 -24.90 -10.80
CA PHE A 99 -3.65 -24.04 -10.10
C PHE A 99 -2.42 -24.81 -9.60
N ARG A 100 -2.56 -26.09 -9.19
CA ARG A 100 -1.38 -26.94 -8.93
C ARG A 100 -0.51 -27.14 -10.19
N SER A 101 -1.12 -27.27 -11.36
CA SER A 101 -0.38 -27.35 -12.62
C SER A 101 0.33 -26.06 -12.96
N MET A 102 -0.33 -24.90 -12.78
CA MET A 102 0.27 -23.58 -12.95
C MET A 102 1.42 -23.35 -11.95
N TYR A 103 1.22 -23.71 -10.68
CA TYR A 103 2.26 -23.63 -9.63
C TYR A 103 3.50 -24.46 -10.02
N ARG A 104 3.31 -25.74 -10.37
CA ARG A 104 4.41 -26.62 -10.80
C ARG A 104 5.16 -26.02 -11.99
N ARG A 105 4.43 -25.49 -12.96
CA ARG A 105 5.05 -24.89 -14.15
C ARG A 105 5.85 -23.64 -13.82
N SER A 106 5.35 -22.78 -12.95
CA SER A 106 6.08 -21.60 -12.45
C SER A 106 7.39 -22.02 -11.78
N ARG A 107 7.35 -23.01 -10.88
CA ARG A 107 8.51 -23.53 -10.16
C ARG A 107 9.53 -24.24 -11.05
N GLU A 108 9.09 -24.85 -12.14
CA GLU A 108 10.00 -25.44 -13.17
C GLU A 108 10.74 -24.35 -13.95
N LEU A 109 10.08 -23.25 -14.27
CA LEU A 109 10.64 -22.15 -15.05
C LEU A 109 11.53 -21.22 -14.21
N ASP A 110 11.14 -21.01 -12.96
CA ASP A 110 11.86 -20.19 -11.98
C ASP A 110 11.76 -20.79 -10.58
N PRO A 111 12.73 -21.62 -10.17
CA PRO A 111 12.73 -22.24 -8.85
C PRO A 111 13.09 -21.28 -7.71
N ALA A 112 13.58 -20.07 -8.02
CA ALA A 112 14.09 -19.13 -7.03
C ALA A 112 13.00 -18.24 -6.43
N ARG A 113 12.07 -17.75 -7.26
CA ARG A 113 11.01 -16.85 -6.80
C ARG A 113 9.82 -17.62 -6.24
N PRO A 114 9.23 -17.17 -5.11
CA PRO A 114 8.01 -17.77 -4.59
C PRO A 114 6.82 -17.52 -5.52
N VAL A 115 5.82 -18.40 -5.38
CA VAL A 115 4.56 -18.34 -6.12
C VAL A 115 3.44 -17.99 -5.16
N HIS A 116 2.61 -17.06 -5.56
CA HIS A 116 1.45 -16.54 -4.83
C HIS A 116 0.15 -16.94 -5.51
N TYR A 117 -0.85 -17.30 -4.72
CA TYR A 117 -2.24 -17.37 -5.14
C TYR A 117 -3.19 -17.31 -3.93
N GLU A 118 -4.13 -16.35 -3.92
CA GLU A 118 -5.05 -16.15 -2.80
C GLU A 118 -6.25 -17.09 -2.84
N GLY A 119 -6.66 -17.55 -4.01
CA GLY A 119 -7.88 -18.38 -4.21
C GLY A 119 -7.85 -19.73 -3.51
N VAL A 120 -6.68 -20.19 -3.01
CA VAL A 120 -6.56 -21.38 -2.16
C VAL A 120 -7.28 -21.20 -0.81
N THR A 121 -7.64 -19.98 -0.42
CA THR A 121 -8.42 -19.72 0.79
C THR A 121 -9.84 -20.26 0.71
N TRP A 122 -10.38 -20.41 -0.47
CA TRP A 122 -11.71 -20.95 -0.72
C TRP A 122 -11.75 -22.47 -0.70
N ASP A 123 -10.60 -23.13 -1.01
CA ASP A 123 -10.46 -24.58 -0.97
C ASP A 123 -9.06 -24.98 -0.50
N ARG A 124 -8.94 -25.28 0.79
CA ARG A 124 -7.66 -25.57 1.45
C ARG A 124 -7.04 -26.90 1.05
N GLU A 125 -7.75 -27.75 0.30
CA GLU A 125 -7.13 -28.93 -0.32
C GLU A 125 -5.99 -28.52 -1.28
N PHE A 126 -6.09 -27.35 -1.89
CA PHE A 126 -5.12 -26.81 -2.85
C PHE A 126 -4.14 -25.79 -2.25
N ASP A 127 -4.01 -25.77 -0.93
CA ASP A 127 -3.12 -24.83 -0.23
C ASP A 127 -1.65 -24.92 -0.70
N ASP A 128 -1.24 -26.08 -1.23
CA ASP A 128 0.09 -26.33 -1.81
C ASP A 128 0.34 -25.63 -3.16
N ALA A 129 -0.66 -24.98 -3.74
CA ALA A 129 -0.50 -24.17 -4.96
C ALA A 129 -0.05 -22.73 -4.69
N SER A 130 0.28 -22.37 -3.45
CA SER A 130 0.87 -21.08 -3.09
C SER A 130 1.95 -21.23 -2.02
N ASP A 131 3.07 -20.53 -2.14
CA ASP A 131 4.12 -20.45 -1.11
C ASP A 131 3.78 -19.44 0.00
N ILE A 132 2.75 -18.62 -0.21
CA ILE A 132 2.36 -17.48 0.64
C ILE A 132 0.93 -17.68 1.10
N GLU A 133 0.63 -17.42 2.37
CA GLU A 133 -0.74 -17.24 2.84
C GLU A 133 -1.20 -15.86 2.41
N SER A 134 -2.19 -15.80 1.54
CA SER A 134 -2.71 -14.55 1.03
C SER A 134 -4.22 -14.46 1.18
N ARG A 135 -4.69 -13.30 1.59
CA ARG A 135 -6.12 -13.04 1.77
C ARG A 135 -6.46 -11.65 1.25
N MET A 136 -7.67 -11.53 0.70
CA MET A 136 -8.27 -10.24 0.36
C MET A 136 -9.06 -9.69 1.53
N TYR A 137 -8.86 -8.42 1.85
CA TYR A 137 -9.66 -7.65 2.82
C TYR A 137 -9.84 -8.30 4.20
N ALA A 138 -8.91 -9.18 4.60
CA ALA A 138 -8.94 -9.76 5.93
C ALA A 138 -8.76 -8.68 7.00
N LEU A 139 -9.52 -8.77 8.09
CA LEU A 139 -9.42 -7.83 9.20
C LEU A 139 -8.10 -8.01 9.97
N PRO A 140 -7.53 -6.95 10.55
CA PRO A 140 -6.27 -7.02 11.30
C PRO A 140 -6.24 -8.11 12.37
N ASP A 141 -7.32 -8.28 13.14
CA ASP A 141 -7.41 -9.30 14.18
C ASP A 141 -7.29 -10.72 13.61
N ALA A 142 -7.92 -10.99 12.46
CA ALA A 142 -7.84 -12.30 11.81
C ALA A 142 -6.45 -12.58 11.21
N ILE A 143 -5.75 -11.53 10.78
CA ILE A 143 -4.35 -11.62 10.33
C ILE A 143 -3.45 -11.90 11.54
N GLU A 144 -3.62 -11.16 12.63
CA GLU A 144 -2.83 -11.34 13.84
C GLU A 144 -3.02 -12.74 14.45
N GLU A 145 -4.24 -13.27 14.43
CA GLU A 145 -4.51 -14.66 14.86
C GLU A 145 -3.67 -15.65 14.05
N TYR A 146 -3.62 -15.49 12.71
CA TYR A 146 -2.77 -16.31 11.85
C TYR A 146 -1.28 -16.17 12.21
N LEU A 147 -0.78 -14.95 12.37
CA LEU A 147 0.64 -14.67 12.67
C LEU A 147 1.04 -15.26 14.03
N ARG A 148 0.16 -15.20 15.03
CA ARG A 148 0.40 -15.81 16.36
C ARG A 148 0.36 -17.34 16.37
N SER A 149 -0.15 -17.98 15.32
CA SER A 149 -0.22 -19.43 15.23
C SER A 149 1.12 -20.11 14.90
N ALA A 150 2.23 -19.36 14.82
CA ALA A 150 3.53 -19.81 14.31
C ALA A 150 3.40 -20.43 12.91
N PRO A 151 2.96 -19.65 11.93
CA PRO A 151 2.60 -20.14 10.60
C PRO A 151 3.83 -20.64 9.84
N LYS A 152 3.59 -21.52 8.87
CA LYS A 152 4.65 -22.05 8.00
C LYS A 152 4.89 -21.18 6.76
N LYS A 153 3.90 -20.38 6.38
CA LYS A 153 3.96 -19.48 5.23
C LYS A 153 3.97 -18.03 5.70
N PRO A 154 4.74 -17.15 5.06
CA PRO A 154 4.57 -15.73 5.29
C PRO A 154 3.18 -15.29 4.86
N TYR A 155 2.68 -14.23 5.50
CA TYR A 155 1.37 -13.65 5.21
C TYR A 155 1.49 -12.43 4.30
N LEU A 156 0.56 -12.28 3.37
CA LEU A 156 0.42 -11.11 2.51
C LEU A 156 -1.06 -10.79 2.28
N SER A 157 -1.47 -9.54 2.45
CA SER A 157 -2.77 -9.08 1.94
C SER A 157 -2.63 -8.71 0.48
N CYS A 158 -3.08 -9.57 -0.45
CA CYS A 158 -2.98 -9.28 -1.90
C CYS A 158 -3.84 -8.08 -2.30
N GLU A 159 -4.92 -7.84 -1.56
CA GLU A 159 -5.73 -6.62 -1.61
C GLU A 159 -6.22 -6.26 -0.22
N TYR A 160 -6.13 -4.98 0.13
CA TYR A 160 -6.69 -4.44 1.36
C TYR A 160 -7.02 -2.95 1.23
N MET A 161 -7.72 -2.39 2.21
CA MET A 161 -7.97 -0.95 2.30
C MET A 161 -8.59 -0.37 1.01
N HIS A 162 -9.62 -1.03 0.48
CA HIS A 162 -10.36 -0.56 -0.71
C HIS A 162 -10.66 0.93 -0.61
N SER A 163 -10.08 1.76 -1.50
CA SER A 163 -10.03 3.20 -1.31
C SER A 163 -11.13 3.98 -2.03
N MET A 164 -12.22 3.30 -2.40
CA MET A 164 -13.40 3.95 -2.97
C MET A 164 -14.06 4.88 -1.95
N GLY A 165 -14.39 6.09 -2.36
CA GLY A 165 -15.09 7.06 -1.54
C GLY A 165 -14.26 7.56 -0.34
N ASN A 166 -14.91 7.68 0.82
CA ASN A 166 -14.30 8.16 2.07
C ASN A 166 -13.75 6.98 2.89
N SER A 167 -12.67 6.38 2.45
CA SER A 167 -12.11 5.12 2.95
C SER A 167 -10.67 5.27 3.49
N VAL A 168 -9.96 4.13 3.66
CA VAL A 168 -8.58 4.02 4.18
C VAL A 168 -8.46 4.33 5.69
N GLY A 169 -9.57 4.47 6.42
CA GLY A 169 -9.55 4.56 7.88
C GLY A 169 -9.11 3.24 8.52
N GLY A 170 -8.21 3.30 9.53
CA GLY A 170 -7.73 2.11 10.23
C GLY A 170 -6.47 1.47 9.63
N LEU A 171 -5.83 2.06 8.61
CA LEU A 171 -4.59 1.55 8.00
C LEU A 171 -3.48 1.31 9.03
N GLN A 172 -3.40 2.12 10.10
CA GLN A 172 -2.43 1.95 11.18
C GLN A 172 -2.56 0.60 11.92
N LEU A 173 -3.72 -0.04 11.87
CA LEU A 173 -3.92 -1.36 12.48
C LEU A 173 -3.23 -2.47 11.69
N TYR A 174 -3.10 -2.27 10.38
CA TYR A 174 -2.37 -3.19 9.49
C TYR A 174 -0.86 -2.96 9.57
N THR A 175 -0.41 -1.70 9.54
CA THR A 175 1.03 -1.41 9.66
C THR A 175 1.59 -1.78 11.03
N ALA A 176 0.78 -1.81 12.09
CA ALA A 176 1.21 -2.33 13.39
C ALA A 176 1.60 -3.83 13.35
N LEU A 177 1.10 -4.60 12.37
CA LEU A 177 1.43 -6.02 12.19
C LEU A 177 2.85 -6.22 11.61
N GLU A 178 3.51 -5.19 11.12
CA GLU A 178 4.91 -5.24 10.63
C GLU A 178 5.91 -5.64 11.73
N SER A 179 5.49 -5.63 12.99
CA SER A 179 6.26 -6.19 14.10
C SER A 179 6.41 -7.72 14.07
N TYR A 180 5.57 -8.42 13.30
CA TYR A 180 5.65 -9.86 13.09
C TYR A 180 6.53 -10.17 11.86
N PRO A 181 7.63 -10.94 11.99
CA PRO A 181 8.53 -11.24 10.90
C PRO A 181 7.88 -11.99 9.72
N GLU A 182 6.79 -12.71 9.98
CA GLU A 182 6.04 -13.43 8.95
C GLU A 182 5.04 -12.54 8.19
N TYR A 183 4.85 -11.28 8.59
CA TYR A 183 3.94 -10.35 7.91
C TYR A 183 4.65 -9.62 6.76
N GLY A 184 4.29 -9.92 5.53
CA GLY A 184 4.85 -9.32 4.31
C GLY A 184 4.20 -8.00 3.88
N GLY A 185 3.17 -7.53 4.63
CA GLY A 185 2.45 -6.30 4.29
C GLY A 185 1.20 -6.53 3.45
N GLY A 186 0.81 -5.52 2.68
CA GLY A 186 -0.39 -5.57 1.85
C GLY A 186 -0.35 -4.61 0.68
N PHE A 187 -1.16 -4.92 -0.34
CA PHE A 187 -1.35 -4.11 -1.53
C PHE A 187 -2.70 -3.40 -1.45
N MET A 188 -2.66 -2.09 -1.47
CA MET A 188 -3.86 -1.28 -1.40
C MET A 188 -4.65 -1.34 -2.70
N TRP A 189 -5.95 -1.55 -2.61
CA TRP A 189 -6.86 -1.46 -3.73
C TRP A 189 -7.50 -0.08 -3.78
N ASP A 190 -7.14 0.81 -4.66
CA ASP A 190 -6.20 0.71 -5.77
C ASP A 190 -5.24 1.92 -5.76
N LEU A 191 -4.28 1.95 -6.68
CA LEU A 191 -3.34 3.07 -6.77
C LEU A 191 -3.97 4.28 -7.45
N VAL A 192 -4.64 4.07 -8.60
CA VAL A 192 -5.13 5.14 -9.49
C VAL A 192 -6.54 4.82 -9.98
N ASP A 193 -7.43 5.78 -9.91
CA ASP A 193 -8.76 5.67 -10.52
C ASP A 193 -8.66 5.28 -12.00
N GLN A 194 -9.46 4.31 -12.40
CA GLN A 194 -9.48 3.76 -13.75
C GLN A 194 -10.45 4.56 -14.63
N ALA A 195 -10.01 5.69 -15.15
CA ALA A 195 -10.81 6.53 -16.03
C ALA A 195 -9.99 7.03 -17.22
N LEU A 196 -10.67 7.33 -18.31
CA LEU A 196 -10.10 7.87 -19.54
C LEU A 196 -10.72 9.23 -19.86
N TYR A 197 -9.94 10.12 -20.47
CA TYR A 197 -10.49 11.36 -21.00
C TYR A 197 -11.48 11.09 -22.12
N HIS A 198 -12.67 11.66 -22.01
CA HIS A 198 -13.71 11.63 -23.01
C HIS A 198 -13.98 13.05 -23.51
N GLU A 199 -14.19 13.17 -24.83
CA GLU A 199 -14.54 14.45 -25.46
C GLU A 199 -15.87 14.99 -24.90
N ALA A 200 -15.94 16.31 -24.79
CA ALA A 200 -17.10 17.00 -24.28
C ALA A 200 -18.37 16.67 -25.06
N THR A 201 -19.41 16.30 -24.36
CA THR A 201 -20.78 16.40 -24.89
C THR A 201 -21.35 17.77 -24.59
N ALA A 202 -22.40 18.18 -25.29
CA ALA A 202 -23.11 19.43 -24.99
C ALA A 202 -23.62 19.49 -23.53
N ALA A 203 -23.76 18.35 -22.87
CA ALA A 203 -24.23 18.24 -21.49
C ALA A 203 -23.08 18.35 -20.46
N SER A 204 -21.83 17.93 -20.79
CA SER A 204 -20.69 17.98 -19.87
C SER A 204 -19.97 19.33 -19.85
N GLY A 205 -20.17 20.16 -20.86
CA GLY A 205 -19.55 21.49 -20.95
C GLY A 205 -18.02 21.51 -21.10
N GLY A 206 -17.39 20.35 -21.33
CA GLY A 206 -15.95 20.21 -21.49
C GLY A 206 -15.49 18.76 -21.42
N GLU A 207 -14.20 18.53 -21.64
CA GLU A 207 -13.57 17.23 -21.46
C GLU A 207 -13.76 16.75 -19.99
N PHE A 208 -14.03 15.46 -19.80
CA PHE A 208 -14.19 14.87 -18.47
C PHE A 208 -13.57 13.48 -18.41
N LEU A 209 -13.27 13.02 -17.19
CA LEU A 209 -12.80 11.67 -16.93
C LEU A 209 -13.99 10.71 -16.89
N ALA A 210 -14.00 9.75 -17.82
CA ALA A 210 -15.05 8.79 -18.06
C ALA A 210 -14.63 7.38 -17.68
N TYR A 211 -15.55 6.58 -17.18
CA TYR A 211 -15.36 5.16 -16.87
C TYR A 211 -16.41 4.29 -17.56
N GLY A 212 -16.38 2.97 -17.28
CA GLY A 212 -17.28 2.02 -17.94
C GLY A 212 -18.74 2.40 -17.86
N GLY A 213 -19.40 2.40 -19.01
CA GLY A 213 -20.79 2.86 -19.21
C GLY A 213 -20.92 4.22 -19.88
N ASP A 214 -19.95 5.11 -19.69
CA ASP A 214 -19.95 6.45 -20.32
C ASP A 214 -19.70 6.41 -21.82
N PHE A 215 -19.06 5.34 -22.32
CA PHE A 215 -18.80 5.09 -23.75
C PHE A 215 -19.94 4.36 -24.45
N GLY A 216 -21.04 4.08 -23.74
CA GLY A 216 -22.22 3.40 -24.28
C GLY A 216 -22.16 1.87 -24.25
N GLU A 217 -21.11 1.30 -23.70
CA GLU A 217 -20.93 -0.15 -23.56
C GLU A 217 -21.76 -0.74 -22.41
N ARG A 218 -22.10 -2.03 -22.54
CA ARG A 218 -22.79 -2.85 -21.53
C ARG A 218 -22.36 -4.32 -21.70
N PRO A 219 -22.15 -5.07 -20.59
CA PRO A 219 -22.19 -4.63 -19.17
C PRO A 219 -21.00 -3.75 -18.80
N CYS A 220 -21.06 -3.08 -17.63
CA CYS A 220 -20.01 -2.26 -17.07
C CYS A 220 -20.13 -2.21 -15.54
N ASP A 221 -19.04 -1.88 -14.86
CA ASP A 221 -18.94 -1.85 -13.40
C ASP A 221 -19.16 -0.45 -12.78
N TRP A 222 -19.52 0.54 -13.62
CA TRP A 222 -19.84 1.91 -13.23
C TRP A 222 -18.73 2.55 -12.36
N GLU A 223 -19.11 3.16 -11.21
CA GLU A 223 -18.24 3.85 -10.28
C GLU A 223 -17.17 2.95 -9.58
N PHE A 224 -17.22 1.65 -9.73
CA PHE A 224 -16.18 0.73 -9.22
C PHE A 224 -14.81 0.92 -9.86
N SER A 225 -14.67 1.86 -10.75
CA SER A 225 -13.40 2.33 -11.29
C SER A 225 -12.73 3.45 -10.45
N CYS A 226 -13.39 3.96 -9.41
CA CYS A 226 -12.93 5.11 -8.60
C CYS A 226 -12.27 4.69 -7.27
N ASP A 227 -11.48 3.64 -7.29
CA ASP A 227 -10.91 2.94 -6.14
C ASP A 227 -9.48 3.38 -5.80
N GLY A 228 -8.89 4.26 -6.60
CA GLY A 228 -7.51 4.73 -6.43
C GLY A 228 -7.31 5.65 -5.22
N ILE A 229 -6.10 5.65 -4.65
CA ILE A 229 -5.63 6.71 -3.73
C ILE A 229 -5.21 7.97 -4.50
N LEU A 230 -5.09 7.86 -5.81
CA LEU A 230 -4.88 8.96 -6.75
C LEU A 230 -6.08 9.05 -7.69
N PHE A 231 -6.43 10.27 -8.09
CA PHE A 231 -7.36 10.48 -9.21
C PHE A 231 -6.76 9.96 -10.52
N ALA A 232 -7.58 9.78 -11.55
CA ALA A 232 -7.13 9.29 -12.85
C ALA A 232 -6.07 10.18 -13.53
N ASP A 233 -6.03 11.47 -13.22
CA ASP A 233 -5.00 12.42 -13.64
C ASP A 233 -3.71 12.37 -12.78
N ARG A 234 -3.63 11.42 -11.83
CA ARG A 234 -2.55 11.21 -10.86
C ARG A 234 -2.48 12.23 -9.71
N THR A 235 -3.45 13.14 -9.60
CA THR A 235 -3.56 14.03 -8.42
C THR A 235 -3.85 13.20 -7.17
N PRO A 236 -3.10 13.38 -6.06
CA PRO A 236 -3.34 12.64 -4.82
C PRO A 236 -4.70 12.97 -4.21
N LYS A 237 -5.45 11.94 -3.84
CA LYS A 237 -6.65 12.07 -3.01
C LYS A 237 -6.26 12.32 -1.54
N PRO A 238 -7.15 12.83 -0.68
CA PRO A 238 -6.83 13.10 0.73
C PRO A 238 -6.24 11.90 1.48
N GLN A 239 -6.71 10.69 1.23
CA GLN A 239 -6.21 9.45 1.85
C GLN A 239 -4.77 9.11 1.48
N ALA A 240 -4.22 9.62 0.38
CA ALA A 240 -2.82 9.42 0.01
C ALA A 240 -1.85 9.97 1.07
N GLN A 241 -2.26 10.98 1.85
CA GLN A 241 -1.44 11.52 2.93
C GLN A 241 -1.31 10.52 4.09
N ALA A 242 -2.38 9.82 4.43
CA ALA A 242 -2.35 8.77 5.45
C ALA A 242 -1.46 7.60 5.00
N VAL A 243 -1.58 7.20 3.73
CA VAL A 243 -0.71 6.17 3.13
C VAL A 243 0.75 6.59 3.23
N LYS A 244 1.09 7.80 2.79
CA LYS A 244 2.46 8.32 2.85
C LYS A 244 3.04 8.29 4.27
N ALA A 245 2.26 8.69 5.26
CA ALA A 245 2.69 8.72 6.66
C ALA A 245 2.91 7.33 7.22
N LEU A 246 1.95 6.40 6.98
CA LEU A 246 1.97 5.05 7.55
C LEU A 246 2.90 4.08 6.80
N TYR A 247 3.21 4.35 5.53
CA TYR A 247 4.17 3.58 4.76
C TYR A 247 5.59 4.13 4.86
N SER A 248 5.80 5.11 5.74
CA SER A 248 7.14 5.69 5.91
C SER A 248 8.15 4.62 6.35
N PRO A 249 9.27 4.47 5.65
CA PRO A 249 10.32 3.54 6.04
C PRO A 249 11.15 4.02 7.24
N VAL A 250 10.92 5.25 7.70
CA VAL A 250 11.64 5.87 8.82
C VAL A 250 10.64 6.49 9.80
N THR A 251 10.74 6.09 11.06
CA THR A 251 9.98 6.67 12.17
C THR A 251 10.83 7.67 12.90
N LEU A 252 10.31 8.88 13.10
CA LEU A 252 10.92 9.96 13.87
C LEU A 252 10.07 10.21 15.11
N THR A 253 10.70 10.17 16.28
CA THR A 253 10.01 10.45 17.55
C THR A 253 10.72 11.60 18.27
N PRO A 254 10.27 12.85 18.06
CA PRO A 254 10.82 13.99 18.79
C PRO A 254 10.38 13.97 20.26
N SER A 255 11.31 14.38 21.14
CA SER A 255 11.10 14.54 22.56
C SER A 255 11.91 15.75 23.06
N SER A 256 11.73 16.17 24.32
CA SER A 256 12.57 17.20 24.94
C SER A 256 14.07 16.88 24.92
N ASP A 257 14.43 15.61 24.86
CA ASP A 257 15.82 15.13 24.90
C ASP A 257 16.47 15.01 23.51
N GLY A 258 15.68 15.16 22.43
CA GLY A 258 16.14 15.03 21.04
C GLY A 258 15.15 14.28 20.16
N ILE A 259 15.62 13.68 19.08
CA ILE A 259 14.80 12.93 18.11
C ILE A 259 15.32 11.50 18.06
N ALA A 260 14.48 10.53 18.47
CA ALA A 260 14.75 9.12 18.21
C ALA A 260 14.42 8.80 16.75
N VAL A 261 15.29 8.01 16.10
CA VAL A 261 15.17 7.62 14.68
C VAL A 261 15.25 6.11 14.58
N SER A 262 14.22 5.51 14.00
CA SER A 262 14.20 4.08 13.65
C SER A 262 13.95 3.95 12.15
N ALA A 263 14.77 3.19 11.44
CA ALA A 263 14.67 3.02 10.00
C ALA A 263 14.60 1.53 9.63
N VAL A 264 13.58 1.15 8.85
CA VAL A 264 13.50 -0.17 8.20
C VAL A 264 14.32 -0.14 6.91
N ALA A 265 14.23 0.95 6.17
CA ALA A 265 14.98 1.20 4.95
C ALA A 265 15.25 2.70 4.79
N LEU A 266 16.16 3.07 3.90
CA LEU A 266 16.36 4.47 3.53
C LEU A 266 15.89 4.70 2.09
N PRO A 267 15.19 5.82 1.82
CA PRO A 267 14.70 6.17 0.48
C PRO A 267 15.80 6.64 -0.47
N ALA A 268 16.94 7.04 0.08
CA ALA A 268 18.14 7.52 -0.59
C ALA A 268 19.37 7.26 0.31
N PRO A 269 20.61 7.41 -0.19
CA PRO A 269 21.80 7.41 0.66
C PRO A 269 21.67 8.40 1.82
N ALA A 270 22.16 8.03 3.00
CA ALA A 270 22.06 8.89 4.19
C ALA A 270 22.67 10.31 3.98
N SER A 271 23.72 10.42 3.15
CA SER A 271 24.33 11.69 2.75
C SER A 271 23.38 12.62 1.98
N ASP A 272 22.35 12.08 1.37
CA ASP A 272 21.35 12.80 0.57
C ASP A 272 20.07 13.08 1.37
N LEU A 273 20.15 12.93 2.69
CA LEU A 273 19.04 13.12 3.62
C LEU A 273 19.47 14.07 4.75
N TYR A 274 18.54 14.84 5.27
CA TYR A 274 18.71 15.60 6.51
C TYR A 274 17.45 15.54 7.37
N ILE A 275 17.60 15.77 8.67
CA ILE A 275 16.49 15.92 9.60
C ILE A 275 16.25 17.39 9.82
N ARG A 276 15.02 17.84 9.58
CA ARG A 276 14.52 19.16 9.93
C ARG A 276 13.74 19.07 11.22
N ALA A 277 14.20 19.80 12.26
CA ALA A 277 13.53 19.91 13.54
C ALA A 277 12.79 21.24 13.64
N ARG A 278 11.57 21.24 14.15
CA ARG A 278 10.72 22.41 14.34
C ARG A 278 10.06 22.42 15.71
N VAL A 279 9.85 23.61 16.23
CA VAL A 279 8.88 23.87 17.31
C VAL A 279 7.71 24.61 16.68
N LEU A 280 6.51 24.03 16.80
CA LEU A 280 5.28 24.69 16.40
C LEU A 280 4.60 25.24 17.65
N ALA A 281 4.16 26.50 17.60
CA ALA A 281 3.40 27.14 18.65
C ALA A 281 2.03 27.52 18.09
N ASP A 282 0.95 26.91 18.61
CA ASP A 282 -0.42 27.01 18.08
C ASP A 282 -0.50 26.69 16.59
N GLY A 283 0.29 25.71 16.13
CA GLY A 283 0.37 25.26 14.74
C GLY A 283 1.29 26.07 13.83
N GLU A 284 1.83 27.20 14.29
CA GLU A 284 2.74 28.03 13.52
C GLU A 284 4.21 27.73 13.84
N VAL A 285 5.09 27.76 12.83
CA VAL A 285 6.52 27.50 13.03
C VAL A 285 7.15 28.65 13.83
N ALA A 286 7.54 28.37 15.08
CA ALA A 286 8.21 29.29 15.97
C ALA A 286 9.74 29.14 15.95
N TRP A 287 10.25 27.97 15.59
CA TRP A 287 11.68 27.70 15.47
C TRP A 287 11.92 26.54 14.49
N GLU A 288 13.03 26.58 13.76
CA GLU A 288 13.47 25.53 12.84
C GLU A 288 15.00 25.44 12.80
N GLU A 289 15.52 24.21 12.77
CA GLU A 289 16.93 23.91 12.54
C GLU A 289 17.08 22.58 11.81
N THR A 290 18.24 22.37 11.15
CA THR A 290 18.52 21.15 10.39
C THR A 290 19.71 20.39 10.95
N TYR A 291 19.64 19.05 10.89
CA TYR A 291 20.64 18.12 11.40
C TYR A 291 20.98 17.08 10.34
N GLU A 292 22.20 16.54 10.40
CA GLU A 292 22.55 15.38 9.58
C GLU A 292 21.64 14.20 9.89
N ALA A 293 21.25 13.46 8.86
CA ALA A 293 20.48 12.24 9.05
C ALA A 293 21.38 11.14 9.61
N VAL A 294 21.07 10.66 10.81
CA VAL A 294 21.72 9.53 11.46
C VAL A 294 20.74 8.35 11.45
N ALA A 295 20.63 7.67 10.34
CA ALA A 295 19.75 6.52 10.20
C ALA A 295 20.48 5.40 9.48
N ALA A 296 20.46 4.22 10.06
CA ALA A 296 20.90 2.98 9.41
C ALA A 296 19.77 1.97 9.46
N PRO A 297 19.48 1.25 8.36
CA PRO A 297 18.42 0.25 8.34
C PRO A 297 18.62 -0.81 9.42
N GLY A 298 17.56 -1.08 10.19
CA GLY A 298 17.56 -2.05 11.29
C GLY A 298 18.19 -1.56 12.60
N GLU A 299 18.62 -0.30 12.67
CA GLU A 299 19.21 0.30 13.88
C GLU A 299 18.35 1.43 14.44
N GLU A 300 18.37 1.58 15.75
CA GLU A 300 17.85 2.77 16.42
C GLU A 300 18.98 3.76 16.65
N SER A 301 18.74 5.01 16.33
CA SER A 301 19.68 6.10 16.53
C SER A 301 18.98 7.31 17.15
N ALA A 302 19.75 8.32 17.58
CA ALA A 302 19.18 9.54 18.12
C ALA A 302 19.96 10.77 17.67
N VAL A 303 19.23 11.84 17.41
CA VAL A 303 19.77 13.17 17.11
C VAL A 303 19.59 14.06 18.33
N ALA A 304 20.69 14.59 18.85
CA ALA A 304 20.63 15.59 19.91
C ALA A 304 20.18 16.94 19.30
N VAL A 305 19.10 17.49 19.82
CA VAL A 305 18.52 18.75 19.35
C VAL A 305 18.60 19.81 20.44
N GLY A 306 19.10 20.98 20.08
CA GLY A 306 19.14 22.14 20.96
C GLY A 306 17.81 22.90 20.96
N TRP A 307 16.75 22.29 21.43
CA TRP A 307 15.43 22.93 21.47
C TRP A 307 15.47 24.27 22.24
N PRO A 308 14.81 25.35 21.76
CA PRO A 308 14.76 26.63 22.44
C PRO A 308 13.99 26.52 23.77
N SER A 309 14.70 26.69 24.87
CA SER A 309 14.17 26.48 26.23
C SER A 309 13.02 27.42 26.61
N ASP A 310 12.98 28.61 26.03
CA ASP A 310 11.91 29.58 26.20
C ASP A 310 10.60 29.14 25.57
N LEU A 311 10.66 28.51 24.39
CA LEU A 311 9.48 27.91 23.76
C LEU A 311 9.00 26.67 24.51
N LEU A 312 9.91 25.80 24.99
CA LEU A 312 9.52 24.62 25.76
C LEU A 312 8.91 24.98 27.13
N ALA A 313 9.24 26.13 27.68
CA ALA A 313 8.70 26.62 28.97
C ALA A 313 7.31 27.32 28.77
N ASP A 314 6.87 27.53 27.55
CA ASP A 314 5.58 28.18 27.28
C ASP A 314 4.41 27.26 27.61
N THR A 315 3.60 27.65 28.58
CA THR A 315 2.39 26.94 29.00
C THR A 315 1.10 27.60 28.53
N GLN A 316 1.21 28.70 27.79
CA GLN A 316 0.04 29.47 27.31
C GLN A 316 -0.36 29.06 25.89
N ARG A 317 0.50 28.38 25.16
CA ARG A 317 0.31 27.91 23.79
C ARG A 317 0.43 26.38 23.72
N GLU A 318 -0.20 25.78 22.70
CA GLU A 318 0.14 24.41 22.35
C GLU A 318 1.52 24.40 21.70
N ILE A 319 2.43 23.64 22.30
CA ILE A 319 3.79 23.45 21.77
C ILE A 319 3.91 22.04 21.23
N VAL A 320 4.25 21.91 19.95
CA VAL A 320 4.50 20.63 19.26
C VAL A 320 5.94 20.61 18.80
N LEU A 321 6.65 19.53 19.14
CA LEU A 321 7.94 19.20 18.56
C LEU A 321 7.70 18.39 17.29
N GLU A 322 8.26 18.84 16.19
CA GLU A 322 8.18 18.17 14.88
C GLU A 322 9.56 17.81 14.39
N ALA A 323 9.69 16.62 13.82
CA ALA A 323 10.87 16.19 13.07
C ALA A 323 10.45 15.70 11.70
N ALA A 324 11.18 16.07 10.66
CA ALA A 324 10.94 15.60 9.31
C ALA A 324 12.24 15.08 8.68
N LEU A 325 12.19 13.93 8.01
CA LEU A 325 13.26 13.45 7.14
C LEU A 325 13.03 14.00 5.73
N VAL A 326 14.04 14.67 5.19
CA VAL A 326 13.94 15.46 3.95
C VAL A 326 15.05 15.10 3.00
N LEU A 327 14.75 15.02 1.69
CA LEU A 327 15.77 14.88 0.64
C LEU A 327 16.62 16.14 0.55
N ALA A 328 17.94 16.00 0.62
CA ALA A 328 18.91 17.09 0.45
C ALA A 328 19.25 17.35 -1.02
N SER A 329 19.09 16.35 -1.88
CA SER A 329 19.42 16.38 -3.30
C SER A 329 18.26 15.87 -4.14
N ASP A 330 18.26 16.22 -5.44
CA ASP A 330 17.33 15.66 -6.42
C ASP A 330 17.56 14.14 -6.57
N THR A 331 16.47 13.43 -6.73
CA THR A 331 16.45 12.00 -7.08
C THR A 331 15.72 11.80 -8.42
N PRO A 332 15.83 10.65 -9.09
CA PRO A 332 15.05 10.40 -10.31
C PRO A 332 13.54 10.50 -10.13
N TRP A 333 13.04 10.43 -8.89
CA TRP A 333 11.60 10.40 -8.58
C TRP A 333 11.10 11.64 -7.82
N CYS A 334 11.99 12.53 -7.32
CA CYS A 334 11.59 13.74 -6.61
C CYS A 334 12.72 14.76 -6.52
N GLU A 335 12.34 16.04 -6.41
CA GLU A 335 13.28 17.15 -6.19
C GLU A 335 13.72 17.23 -4.72
N ALA A 336 14.85 17.91 -4.48
CA ALA A 336 15.32 18.24 -3.14
C ALA A 336 14.25 19.02 -2.35
N GLY A 337 14.22 18.79 -1.04
CA GLY A 337 13.20 19.37 -0.15
C GLY A 337 11.95 18.49 0.01
N HIS A 338 11.85 17.37 -0.72
CA HIS A 338 10.74 16.42 -0.50
C HIS A 338 10.81 15.82 0.89
N VAL A 339 9.67 15.90 1.61
CA VAL A 339 9.52 15.33 2.95
C VAL A 339 9.13 13.86 2.82
N VAL A 340 9.98 12.97 3.31
CA VAL A 340 9.75 11.51 3.31
C VAL A 340 8.93 11.08 4.50
N SER A 341 9.32 11.54 5.69
CA SER A 341 8.70 11.16 6.96
C SER A 341 8.51 12.38 7.86
N VAL A 342 7.48 12.35 8.68
CA VAL A 342 7.23 13.36 9.72
C VAL A 342 6.85 12.65 11.01
N GLY A 343 7.48 13.06 12.13
CA GLY A 343 7.08 12.70 13.48
C GLY A 343 6.74 13.93 14.27
N GLN A 344 5.72 13.86 15.11
CA GLN A 344 5.28 14.96 15.98
C GLN A 344 5.01 14.46 17.39
N THR A 345 5.34 15.29 18.38
CA THR A 345 5.01 15.07 19.78
C THR A 345 4.50 16.36 20.39
N ILE A 346 3.35 16.29 21.02
CA ILE A 346 2.82 17.43 21.78
C ILE A 346 3.63 17.55 23.06
N HIS A 347 4.36 18.66 23.20
CA HIS A 347 5.18 18.93 24.38
C HIS A 347 4.37 19.55 25.52
N SER A 348 3.52 20.53 25.21
CA SER A 348 2.63 21.17 26.18
C SER A 348 1.32 21.62 25.50
N ARG A 349 0.26 21.68 26.29
CA ARG A 349 -1.01 22.28 25.92
C ARG A 349 -1.52 23.16 27.04
N PRO A 350 -2.13 24.34 26.74
CA PRO A 350 -2.87 25.11 27.74
C PRO A 350 -3.97 24.24 28.37
N GLU A 351 -4.21 24.39 29.66
CA GLU A 351 -5.40 23.82 30.28
C GLU A 351 -6.64 24.53 29.69
N VAL A 352 -7.43 23.79 28.93
CA VAL A 352 -8.73 24.26 28.49
C VAL A 352 -9.66 24.23 29.70
N ALA A 353 -10.05 25.39 30.20
CA ALA A 353 -11.07 25.47 31.24
C ALA A 353 -12.33 24.78 30.69
N ASP A 354 -12.84 23.79 31.42
CA ASP A 354 -14.05 23.04 31.04
C ASP A 354 -15.23 24.01 31.13
N THR A 355 -15.45 24.79 30.07
CA THR A 355 -16.65 25.60 29.90
C THR A 355 -17.77 24.67 29.53
N ALA A 356 -18.37 24.02 30.53
CA ALA A 356 -19.64 23.36 30.36
C ALA A 356 -20.61 24.34 29.68
N PRO A 357 -21.29 23.99 28.60
CA PRO A 357 -22.20 24.90 27.96
C PRO A 357 -23.30 25.27 28.97
N ALA A 358 -23.31 26.54 29.36
CA ALA A 358 -24.37 27.08 30.20
C ALA A 358 -25.66 27.08 29.37
N GLY A 359 -26.54 26.12 29.65
CA GLY A 359 -27.86 26.05 29.04
C GLY A 359 -28.11 24.80 28.26
N GLY A 360 -28.84 23.85 28.83
CA GLY A 360 -29.35 22.68 28.14
C GLY A 360 -30.23 23.06 26.96
N ALA A 361 -29.78 22.81 25.74
CA ALA A 361 -30.68 22.72 24.60
C ALA A 361 -31.42 21.38 24.71
N SER A 362 -32.68 21.40 25.10
CA SER A 362 -33.54 20.22 24.94
C SER A 362 -33.87 20.10 23.46
N PHE A 363 -33.40 19.05 22.82
CA PHE A 363 -33.93 18.62 21.53
C PHE A 363 -35.30 17.98 21.78
N THR A 364 -36.35 18.60 21.28
CA THR A 364 -37.70 18.02 21.17
C THR A 364 -37.85 17.39 19.80
#